data_c911491cff94aedbbe642ce2af47f870
#
_entry.id   c911491cff94aedbbe642ce2af47f870
#
_cell.length_a   1.000
_cell.length_b   1.000
_cell.length_c   1.000
_cell.angle_alpha   90.00
_cell.angle_beta   90.00
_cell.angle_gamma   90.00
#
_symmetry.space_group_name_H-M   'P 1'
#
loop_
_entity.id
_entity.type
_entity.pdbx_description
1 polymer ?
#
loop_
_entity_poly.entity_id
_entity_poly.type
_entity_poly.pdbx_seq_one_letter_code
_entity_poly.pdbx_strand_id
1 'polypeptide(L)'
;MPEVFVRFIEPIRSHDGVAYYPRVCGRKDDIGRWEAWLEFEPDDGGEVLRSARETIQPNQTDVSYWAGGLTRVYLEGALDRAHAVTHRNGHG
;
A
#
# COMPACT_ATOMS: atom_id res chain seq x y z
N MET A 1 11.08 -1.64 -12.21
CA MET A 1 10.95 -2.27 -10.87
C MET A 1 10.34 -1.28 -9.89
N PRO A 2 9.35 -1.69 -9.10
CA PRO A 2 8.86 -0.81 -8.04
C PRO A 2 9.92 -0.58 -6.96
N GLU A 3 9.85 0.60 -6.36
CA GLU A 3 10.71 0.96 -5.25
C GLU A 3 9.87 1.06 -3.98
N VAL A 4 10.47 0.73 -2.84
CA VAL A 4 9.85 0.92 -1.54
C VAL A 4 10.30 2.26 -0.99
N PHE A 5 9.34 3.15 -0.73
CA PHE A 5 9.62 4.49 -0.21
C PHE A 5 9.60 4.54 1.29
N VAL A 6 8.64 3.86 1.92
CA VAL A 6 8.47 3.88 3.37
C VAL A 6 7.99 2.50 3.82
N ARG A 7 8.56 2.01 4.91
CA ARG A 7 8.08 0.83 5.61
C ARG A 7 7.59 1.27 6.98
N PHE A 8 6.35 0.96 7.29
CA PHE A 8 5.78 1.29 8.59
C PHE A 8 6.15 0.22 9.60
N ILE A 9 6.55 0.65 10.80
CA ILE A 9 6.99 -0.29 11.84
C ILE A 9 5.82 -0.80 12.69
N GLU A 10 4.68 -0.12 12.68
CA GLU A 10 3.51 -0.53 13.43
C GLU A 10 2.53 -1.25 12.51
N PRO A 11 2.02 -2.42 12.91
CA PRO A 11 1.08 -3.17 12.09
C PRO A 11 -0.32 -2.56 12.14
N ILE A 12 -1.09 -2.87 11.10
CA ILE A 12 -2.52 -2.59 11.01
C ILE A 12 -3.23 -3.95 11.08
N ARG A 13 -4.32 -4.03 11.86
CA ARG A 13 -5.09 -5.27 11.93
C ARG A 13 -6.28 -5.25 11.01
N SER A 14 -6.49 -6.35 10.30
CA SER A 14 -7.69 -6.55 9.51
C SER A 14 -8.85 -6.97 10.40
N HIS A 15 -10.04 -7.04 9.81
CA HIS A 15 -11.26 -7.43 10.55
C HIS A 15 -11.19 -8.84 11.11
N ASP A 16 -10.41 -9.73 10.47
CA ASP A 16 -10.23 -11.11 10.96
C ASP A 16 -9.08 -11.23 11.96
N GLY A 17 -8.48 -10.12 12.37
CA GLY A 17 -7.47 -10.09 13.41
C GLY A 17 -6.03 -10.31 12.93
N VAL A 18 -5.81 -10.49 11.63
CA VAL A 18 -4.45 -10.65 11.09
C VAL A 18 -3.74 -9.29 11.09
N ALA A 19 -2.50 -9.27 11.58
CA ALA A 19 -1.69 -8.06 11.57
C ALA A 19 -0.93 -7.96 10.24
N TYR A 20 -1.00 -6.77 9.63
CA TYR A 20 -0.32 -6.47 8.36
C TYR A 20 0.61 -5.29 8.55
N TYR A 21 1.80 -5.39 7.96
CA TYR A 21 2.79 -4.31 7.96
C TYR A 21 2.71 -3.56 6.65
N PRO A 22 2.28 -2.29 6.67
CA PRO A 22 2.17 -1.51 5.44
C PRO A 22 3.52 -1.05 4.91
N ARG A 23 3.61 -0.91 3.60
CA ARG A 23 4.73 -0.21 2.96
C ARG A 23 4.20 0.57 1.76
N VAL A 24 4.80 1.72 1.50
CA VAL A 24 4.51 2.53 0.32
C VAL A 24 5.45 2.12 -0.78
N CYS A 25 4.91 1.69 -1.90
CA CYS A 25 5.65 1.32 -3.08
C CYS A 25 5.29 2.24 -4.22
N GLY A 26 6.19 2.42 -5.17
CA GLY A 26 5.90 3.27 -6.32
C GLY A 26 6.80 2.97 -7.49
N ARG A 27 6.41 3.51 -8.64
CA ARG A 27 7.20 3.42 -9.86
C ARG A 27 6.93 4.61 -10.75
N LYS A 28 7.89 4.91 -11.61
CA LYS A 28 7.77 5.95 -12.61
C LYS A 28 6.86 5.48 -13.72
N ASP A 29 5.95 6.34 -14.15
CA ASP A 29 5.06 6.02 -15.28
C ASP A 29 5.69 6.46 -16.61
N ASP A 30 4.95 6.29 -17.71
CA ASP A 30 5.46 6.52 -19.06
C ASP A 30 5.81 7.98 -19.34
N ILE A 31 5.22 8.91 -18.59
CA ILE A 31 5.43 10.35 -18.82
C ILE A 31 6.26 11.00 -17.70
N GLY A 32 6.90 10.18 -16.88
CA GLY A 32 7.85 10.69 -15.89
C GLY A 32 7.27 11.03 -14.54
N ARG A 33 5.97 10.76 -14.32
CA ARG A 33 5.36 10.92 -13.00
C ARG A 33 5.58 9.66 -12.19
N TRP A 34 5.34 9.75 -10.88
CA TRP A 34 5.46 8.61 -9.98
C TRP A 34 4.09 8.21 -9.47
N GLU A 35 3.70 6.98 -9.72
CA GLU A 35 2.50 6.41 -9.11
C GLU A 35 2.91 5.60 -7.89
N ALA A 36 2.06 5.63 -6.85
CA ALA A 36 2.33 4.92 -5.63
C ALA A 36 1.10 4.18 -5.14
N TRP A 37 1.34 3.10 -4.43
CA TRP A 37 0.31 2.25 -3.84
C TRP A 37 0.80 1.71 -2.51
N LEU A 38 -0.09 1.02 -1.80
CA LEU A 38 0.25 0.39 -0.55
C LEU A 38 0.30 -1.12 -0.73
N GLU A 39 1.28 -1.73 -0.09
CA GLU A 39 1.35 -3.17 0.05
C GLU A 39 1.32 -3.51 1.53
N PHE A 40 0.65 -4.60 1.86
CA PHE A 40 0.43 -5.02 3.24
C PHE A 40 0.94 -6.45 3.39
N GLU A 41 2.00 -6.61 4.18
CA GLU A 41 2.61 -7.92 4.42
C GLU A 41 2.05 -8.51 5.72
N PRO A 42 1.38 -9.68 5.67
CA PRO A 42 0.86 -10.29 6.88
C PRO A 42 1.98 -10.88 7.71
N ASP A 43 1.83 -10.81 9.04
CA ASP A 43 2.83 -11.36 9.96
C ASP A 43 2.79 -12.90 10.05
N ASP A 44 1.73 -13.51 9.52
CA ASP A 44 1.57 -14.97 9.52
C ASP A 44 2.20 -15.65 8.30
N GLY A 45 2.90 -14.90 7.45
CA GLY A 45 3.51 -15.44 6.24
C GLY A 45 2.55 -15.67 5.09
N GLY A 46 1.32 -15.16 5.19
CA GLY A 46 0.33 -15.29 4.14
C GLY A 46 0.60 -14.39 2.94
N GLU A 47 -0.40 -14.23 2.12
CA GLU A 47 -0.31 -13.47 0.88
C GLU A 47 -0.20 -11.96 1.16
N VAL A 48 0.75 -11.30 0.48
CA VAL A 48 0.87 -9.85 0.51
C VAL A 48 -0.30 -9.25 -0.27
N LEU A 49 -1.00 -8.30 0.34
CA LEU A 49 -2.11 -7.60 -0.30
C LEU A 49 -1.60 -6.28 -0.88
N ARG A 50 -2.14 -5.89 -2.02
CA ARG A 50 -1.75 -4.67 -2.70
C ARG A 50 -3.00 -3.83 -2.99
N SER A 51 -2.94 -2.54 -2.63
CA SER A 51 -4.00 -1.61 -3.00
C SER A 51 -3.89 -1.23 -4.48
N ALA A 52 -4.96 -0.68 -5.04
CA ALA A 52 -4.87 0.05 -6.30
C ALA A 52 -4.00 1.29 -6.09
N ARG A 53 -3.70 2.00 -7.19
CA ARG A 53 -2.92 3.23 -7.09
C ARG A 53 -3.61 4.22 -6.14
N GLU A 54 -2.83 4.73 -5.17
CA GLU A 54 -3.33 5.66 -4.17
C GLU A 54 -3.05 7.11 -4.54
N THR A 55 -1.94 7.37 -5.23
CA THR A 55 -1.56 8.74 -5.61
C THR A 55 -0.67 8.73 -6.85
N ILE A 56 -0.64 9.88 -7.54
CA ILE A 56 0.34 10.19 -8.58
C ILE A 56 1.02 11.48 -8.16
N GLN A 57 2.36 11.47 -8.15
CA GLN A 57 3.15 12.63 -7.76
C GLN A 57 4.17 12.95 -8.85
N PRO A 58 4.60 14.21 -8.98
CA PRO A 58 5.54 14.58 -10.04
C PRO A 58 6.93 13.98 -9.87
N ASN A 59 7.32 13.61 -8.65
CA ASN A 59 8.67 13.10 -8.36
C ASN A 59 8.67 12.24 -7.11
N GLN A 60 9.82 11.59 -6.85
CA GLN A 60 9.99 10.69 -5.71
C GLN A 60 9.88 11.41 -4.36
N THR A 61 10.42 12.62 -4.27
CA THR A 61 10.37 13.42 -3.04
C THR A 61 8.93 13.65 -2.61
N ASP A 62 8.07 13.97 -3.57
CA ASP A 62 6.65 14.23 -3.29
C ASP A 62 5.92 12.94 -2.89
N VAL A 63 6.32 11.78 -3.41
CA VAL A 63 5.78 10.49 -2.95
C VAL A 63 6.13 10.29 -1.47
N SER A 64 7.38 10.54 -1.10
CA SER A 64 7.83 10.40 0.29
C SER A 64 7.09 11.37 1.21
N TYR A 65 6.87 12.59 0.75
CA TYR A 65 6.12 13.58 1.51
C TYR A 65 4.68 13.15 1.72
N TRP A 66 4.02 12.67 0.66
CA TRP A 66 2.66 12.13 0.75
C TRP A 66 2.60 10.97 1.74
N ALA A 67 3.57 10.04 1.66
CA ALA A 67 3.63 8.88 2.54
C ALA A 67 3.76 9.28 4.01
N GLY A 68 4.51 10.35 4.28
CA GLY A 68 4.69 10.85 5.65
C GLY A 68 3.42 11.41 6.27
N GLY A 69 2.43 11.75 5.46
CA GLY A 69 1.15 12.26 5.93
C GLY A 69 0.07 11.18 6.14
N LEU A 70 0.38 9.92 5.85
CA LEU A 70 -0.60 8.84 5.98
C LEU A 70 -0.90 8.55 7.45
N THR A 71 -2.19 8.44 7.76
CA THR A 71 -2.66 8.16 9.11
C THR A 71 -3.03 6.69 9.24
N ARG A 72 -3.18 6.22 10.49
CA ARG A 72 -3.65 4.86 10.75
C ARG A 72 -5.02 4.63 10.11
N VAL A 73 -5.93 5.59 10.21
CA VAL A 73 -7.28 5.46 9.63
C VAL A 73 -7.21 5.29 8.12
N TYR A 74 -6.35 6.08 7.47
CA TYR A 74 -6.15 5.92 6.03
C TYR A 74 -5.64 4.53 5.69
N LEU A 75 -4.63 4.05 6.43
CA LEU A 75 -4.03 2.74 6.19
C LEU A 75 -5.03 1.60 6.41
N GLU A 76 -5.89 1.74 7.42
CA GLU A 76 -6.95 0.75 7.67
C GLU A 76 -7.92 0.69 6.50
N GLY A 77 -8.34 1.85 5.98
CA GLY A 77 -9.22 1.91 4.82
C GLY A 77 -8.56 1.32 3.57
N ALA A 78 -7.28 1.60 3.38
CA ALA A 78 -6.54 1.05 2.24
C ALA A 78 -6.39 -0.46 2.35
N LEU A 79 -6.21 -0.99 3.56
CA LEU A 79 -6.15 -2.44 3.77
C LEU A 79 -7.48 -3.10 3.40
N ASP A 80 -8.60 -2.50 3.81
CA ASP A 80 -9.92 -3.01 3.46
C ASP A 80 -10.12 -3.05 1.94
N ARG A 81 -9.71 -1.99 1.25
CA ARG A 81 -9.79 -1.94 -0.22
C ARG A 81 -8.89 -2.98 -0.87
N ALA A 82 -7.69 -3.17 -0.35
CA ALA A 82 -6.75 -4.17 -0.86
C ALA A 82 -7.30 -5.59 -0.68
N HIS A 83 -7.95 -5.84 0.44
CA HIS A 83 -8.62 -7.11 0.71
C HIS A 83 -9.73 -7.38 -0.30
N ALA A 84 -10.57 -6.39 -0.57
CA ALA A 84 -11.67 -6.52 -1.51
C ALA A 84 -11.17 -6.81 -2.93
N VAL A 85 -10.12 -6.12 -3.37
CA VAL A 85 -9.52 -6.32 -4.70
C VAL A 85 -8.96 -7.74 -4.82
N THR A 86 -8.22 -8.19 -3.82
CA THR A 86 -7.61 -9.51 -3.81
C THR A 86 -8.67 -10.61 -3.86
N HIS A 87 -9.72 -10.49 -3.06
CA HIS A 87 -10.80 -11.47 -3.04
C HIS A 87 -11.56 -11.49 -4.36
N ARG A 88 -11.81 -10.32 -4.95
CA ARG A 88 -12.48 -10.21 -6.25
C ARG A 88 -11.67 -10.91 -7.34
N ASN A 89 -10.36 -10.70 -7.35
CA ASN A 89 -9.48 -11.33 -8.33
C ASN A 89 -9.39 -12.84 -8.12
N GLY A 90 -9.54 -13.30 -6.89
CA GLY A 90 -9.51 -14.72 -6.56
C GLY A 90 -10.70 -15.51 -7.11
N HIS A 91 -11.75 -14.83 -7.52
CA HIS A 91 -12.91 -15.47 -8.12
C HIS A 91 -12.88 -15.47 -9.64
N GLY A 92 -11.89 -14.86 -10.19
CA GLY A 92 -11.68 -14.55 -11.60
C GLY A 92 -11.82 -15.59 -12.60
#